data_93979d80eddba9dd2b29b65731b78138
#
_entry.id   93979d80eddba9dd2b29b65731b78138
#
_cell.length_a   1.000
_cell.length_b   1.000
_cell.length_c   1.000
_cell.angle_alpha   90.00
_cell.angle_beta   90.00
_cell.angle_gamma   90.00
#
_symmetry.space_group_name_H-M   'P 1'
#
loop_
_entity.id
_entity.type
_entity.pdbx_description
1 polymer ?
#
loop_
_entity_poly.entity_id
_entity_poly.type
_entity_poly.pdbx_seq_one_letter_code
_entity_poly.pdbx_strand_id
1 'polypeptide(L)'
;MEKSVFEATKDAVLQELAAGHDLSPKGSIDVPIRPLVDFINSIDGLVTTSSCSGRISVFRNDTSSGNKGINWLLVRHSPISLHHVQPFTGVISQNTFEDGSAVADEGTLTMLKVEGFIMHVHCRDADIAKDLQSSASICS
;
A
#
# COMPACT_ATOMS: atom_id res chain seq x y z
N MET A 1 -20.41 -4.27 -32.91
CA MET A 1 -18.95 -4.51 -32.84
C MET A 1 -18.67 -5.20 -31.51
N GLU A 2 -17.91 -6.25 -31.55
CA GLU A 2 -17.50 -7.00 -30.37
C GLU A 2 -16.46 -6.16 -29.60
N LYS A 3 -16.65 -5.98 -28.29
CA LYS A 3 -15.70 -5.24 -27.45
C LYS A 3 -14.39 -6.03 -27.35
N SER A 4 -13.26 -5.31 -27.35
CA SER A 4 -11.98 -5.95 -27.09
C SER A 4 -11.93 -6.49 -25.64
N VAL A 5 -11.03 -7.42 -25.37
CA VAL A 5 -10.82 -7.97 -24.01
C VAL A 5 -10.49 -6.86 -23.01
N PHE A 6 -9.67 -5.88 -23.42
CA PHE A 6 -9.34 -4.74 -22.59
C PHE A 6 -10.57 -3.90 -22.25
N GLU A 7 -11.40 -3.55 -23.23
CA GLU A 7 -12.61 -2.75 -23.00
C GLU A 7 -13.60 -3.43 -22.07
N ALA A 8 -13.78 -4.74 -22.24
CA ALA A 8 -14.62 -5.52 -21.34
C ALA A 8 -14.08 -5.53 -19.90
N THR A 9 -12.75 -5.66 -19.73
CA THR A 9 -12.10 -5.60 -18.42
C THR A 9 -12.22 -4.21 -17.79
N LYS A 10 -11.98 -3.15 -18.57
CA LYS A 10 -12.11 -1.77 -18.10
C LYS A 10 -13.51 -1.47 -17.61
N ASP A 11 -14.53 -1.83 -18.40
CA ASP A 11 -15.93 -1.63 -18.02
C ASP A 11 -16.29 -2.37 -16.73
N ALA A 12 -15.85 -3.61 -16.58
CA ALA A 12 -16.11 -4.39 -15.37
C ALA A 12 -15.48 -3.74 -14.13
N VAL A 13 -14.21 -3.32 -14.20
CA VAL A 13 -13.52 -2.63 -13.08
C VAL A 13 -14.21 -1.32 -12.74
N LEU A 14 -14.59 -0.52 -13.73
CA LEU A 14 -15.25 0.77 -13.48
C LEU A 14 -16.65 0.58 -12.85
N GLN A 15 -17.38 -0.48 -13.25
CA GLN A 15 -18.66 -0.82 -12.64
C GLN A 15 -18.50 -1.23 -11.16
N GLU A 16 -17.52 -2.06 -10.84
CA GLU A 16 -17.23 -2.47 -9.46
C GLU A 16 -16.85 -1.27 -8.59
N LEU A 17 -15.99 -0.38 -9.09
CA LEU A 17 -15.61 0.84 -8.39
C LEU A 17 -16.81 1.78 -8.15
N ALA A 18 -17.69 1.93 -9.14
CA ALA A 18 -18.90 2.73 -9.03
C ALA A 18 -19.92 2.13 -8.02
N ALA A 19 -19.95 0.81 -7.91
CA ALA A 19 -20.78 0.10 -6.92
C ALA A 19 -20.20 0.16 -5.50
N GLY A 20 -19.00 0.72 -5.33
CA GLY A 20 -18.31 0.79 -4.04
C GLY A 20 -17.70 -0.55 -3.62
N HIS A 21 -17.57 -1.48 -4.55
CA HIS A 21 -16.92 -2.77 -4.31
C HIS A 21 -15.44 -2.66 -4.70
N ASP A 22 -14.59 -2.58 -3.69
CA ASP A 22 -13.15 -2.73 -3.84
C ASP A 22 -12.75 -4.08 -3.26
N LEU A 23 -12.02 -4.88 -4.03
CA LEU A 23 -11.56 -6.22 -3.63
C LEU A 23 -10.49 -6.18 -2.52
N SER A 24 -10.03 -5.00 -2.11
CA SER A 24 -9.13 -4.87 -0.97
C SER A 24 -9.84 -5.25 0.34
N PRO A 25 -9.11 -5.74 1.36
CA PRO A 25 -9.69 -6.00 2.68
C PRO A 25 -10.39 -4.79 3.30
N LYS A 26 -10.05 -3.58 2.85
CA LYS A 26 -10.63 -2.31 3.27
C LYS A 26 -11.95 -2.01 2.55
N GLY A 27 -12.20 -2.60 1.38
CA GLY A 27 -13.39 -2.38 0.56
C GLY A 27 -13.48 -0.99 -0.08
N SER A 28 -12.38 -0.21 -0.11
CA SER A 28 -12.39 1.12 -0.73
C SER A 28 -10.99 1.62 -1.11
N ILE A 29 -10.91 2.42 -2.16
CA ILE A 29 -9.68 3.13 -2.57
C ILE A 29 -9.29 4.12 -1.46
N ASP A 30 -8.00 4.22 -1.19
CA ASP A 30 -7.45 5.19 -0.24
C ASP A 30 -7.74 6.63 -0.70
N VAL A 31 -8.30 7.43 0.20
CA VAL A 31 -8.73 8.80 -0.09
C VAL A 31 -7.64 9.65 -0.76
N PRO A 32 -6.36 9.64 -0.30
CA PRO A 32 -5.32 10.48 -0.90
C PRO A 32 -5.02 10.20 -2.36
N ILE A 33 -5.23 8.97 -2.85
CA ILE A 33 -4.92 8.59 -4.24
C ILE A 33 -6.14 8.52 -5.14
N ARG A 34 -7.35 8.71 -4.59
CA ARG A 34 -8.59 8.67 -5.38
C ARG A 34 -8.56 9.60 -6.60
N PRO A 35 -8.12 10.87 -6.50
CA PRO A 35 -8.07 11.75 -7.67
C PRO A 35 -7.14 11.22 -8.77
N LEU A 36 -6.03 10.56 -8.41
CA LEU A 36 -5.12 9.95 -9.37
C LEU A 36 -5.73 8.71 -10.03
N VAL A 37 -6.41 7.86 -9.25
CA VAL A 37 -7.14 6.69 -9.77
C VAL A 37 -8.21 7.12 -10.77
N ASP A 38 -9.01 8.13 -10.42
CA ASP A 38 -10.06 8.66 -11.29
C ASP A 38 -9.47 9.24 -12.58
N PHE A 39 -8.35 9.98 -12.47
CA PHE A 39 -7.64 10.52 -13.62
C PHE A 39 -7.13 9.41 -14.55
N ILE A 40 -6.41 8.42 -14.04
CA ILE A 40 -5.89 7.29 -14.84
C ILE A 40 -7.04 6.54 -15.52
N ASN A 41 -8.12 6.28 -14.80
CA ASN A 41 -9.28 5.57 -15.33
C ASN A 41 -10.06 6.38 -16.39
N SER A 42 -9.91 7.71 -16.42
CA SER A 42 -10.49 8.56 -17.46
C SER A 42 -9.73 8.49 -18.80
N ILE A 43 -8.47 8.02 -18.78
CA ILE A 43 -7.63 7.91 -19.97
C ILE A 43 -8.03 6.65 -20.75
N ASP A 44 -8.27 6.82 -22.07
CA ASP A 44 -8.50 5.67 -22.96
C ASP A 44 -7.25 4.76 -22.96
N GLY A 45 -7.47 3.47 -22.95
CA GLY A 45 -6.39 2.48 -22.93
C GLY A 45 -5.75 2.22 -21.57
N LEU A 46 -6.20 2.86 -20.46
CA LEU A 46 -5.72 2.62 -19.11
C LEU A 46 -6.86 2.23 -18.17
N VAL A 47 -6.59 1.33 -17.24
CA VAL A 47 -7.46 1.05 -16.08
C VAL A 47 -6.64 0.61 -14.88
N THR A 48 -6.92 1.17 -13.71
CA THR A 48 -6.27 0.76 -12.45
C THR A 48 -6.87 -0.55 -11.95
N THR A 49 -6.01 -1.49 -11.55
CA THR A 49 -6.46 -2.81 -11.04
C THR A 49 -6.26 -2.94 -9.53
N SER A 50 -5.26 -2.26 -8.96
CA SER A 50 -5.05 -2.17 -7.52
C SER A 50 -4.23 -0.94 -7.18
N SER A 51 -4.43 -0.40 -6.00
CA SER A 51 -3.70 0.77 -5.54
C SER A 51 -3.60 0.83 -4.00
N CYS A 52 -2.55 1.48 -3.53
CA CYS A 52 -2.35 1.79 -2.12
C CYS A 52 -1.65 3.14 -2.02
N SER A 53 -2.13 4.02 -1.16
CA SER A 53 -1.52 5.35 -0.94
C SER A 53 -0.19 5.30 -0.20
N GLY A 54 0.32 4.10 0.06
CA GLY A 54 1.43 3.86 0.97
C GLY A 54 0.92 3.63 2.39
N ARG A 55 1.81 3.17 3.24
CA ARG A 55 1.47 2.92 4.64
C ARG A 55 2.69 3.01 5.55
N ILE A 56 2.42 3.33 6.80
CA ILE A 56 3.36 3.19 7.90
C ILE A 56 2.88 2.03 8.74
N SER A 57 3.75 1.08 8.99
CA SER A 57 3.42 -0.10 9.78
C SER A 57 4.47 -0.34 10.86
N VAL A 58 4.02 -0.78 12.03
CA VAL A 58 4.84 -1.31 13.10
C VAL A 58 4.41 -2.74 13.33
N PHE A 59 5.34 -3.64 13.31
CA PHE A 59 5.06 -5.05 13.54
C PHE A 59 6.19 -5.72 14.33
N ARG A 60 5.82 -6.77 15.04
CA ARG A 60 6.73 -7.62 15.78
C ARG A 60 6.89 -8.95 15.04
N ASN A 61 8.15 -9.30 14.79
CA ASN A 61 8.49 -10.61 14.24
C ASN A 61 8.93 -11.50 15.41
N ASP A 62 8.07 -12.41 15.82
CA ASP A 62 8.40 -13.37 16.87
C ASP A 62 9.02 -14.61 16.22
N THR A 63 10.32 -14.76 16.40
CA THR A 63 11.07 -15.91 15.90
C THR A 63 11.22 -17.02 16.95
N SER A 64 10.83 -16.76 18.21
CA SER A 64 11.08 -17.66 19.33
C SER A 64 10.06 -18.80 19.45
N SER A 65 8.85 -18.64 18.90
CA SER A 65 7.74 -19.58 19.13
C SER A 65 7.56 -20.65 18.05
N GLY A 66 8.47 -20.75 17.05
CA GLY A 66 8.31 -21.70 15.93
C GLY A 66 7.14 -21.36 14.99
N ASN A 67 6.21 -20.54 15.40
CA ASN A 67 5.17 -19.95 14.58
C ASN A 67 5.71 -18.63 13.98
N LYS A 68 6.10 -18.66 12.71
CA LYS A 68 6.51 -17.47 11.95
C LYS A 68 5.28 -16.56 11.72
N GLY A 69 4.81 -15.91 12.78
CA GLY A 69 3.69 -14.99 12.74
C GLY A 69 4.16 -13.55 12.80
N ILE A 70 3.74 -12.73 11.85
CA ILE A 70 3.89 -11.26 11.93
C ILE A 70 2.76 -10.74 12.79
N ASN A 71 3.08 -10.16 13.95
CA ASN A 71 2.11 -9.48 14.79
C ASN A 71 2.10 -7.98 14.43
N TRP A 72 1.05 -7.55 13.74
CA TRP A 72 0.84 -6.16 13.37
C TRP A 72 0.40 -5.35 14.58
N LEU A 73 1.22 -4.38 14.98
CA LEU A 73 0.97 -3.47 16.09
C LEU A 73 0.29 -2.17 15.63
N LEU A 74 0.66 -1.69 14.45
CA LEU A 74 0.11 -0.50 13.81
C LEU A 74 0.13 -0.64 12.30
N VAL A 75 -0.95 -0.28 11.64
CA VAL A 75 -0.99 -0.08 10.18
C VAL A 75 -1.80 1.19 9.88
N ARG A 76 -1.19 2.15 9.20
CA ARG A 76 -1.82 3.42 8.86
C ARG A 76 -1.52 3.84 7.43
N HIS A 77 -2.55 4.24 6.70
CA HIS A 77 -2.48 4.84 5.36
C HIS A 77 -2.57 6.38 5.40
N SER A 78 -2.54 6.96 6.58
CA SER A 78 -2.55 8.40 6.84
C SER A 78 -1.34 8.79 7.67
N PRO A 79 -0.95 10.07 7.68
CA PRO A 79 0.13 10.56 8.54
C PRO A 79 -0.06 10.12 9.99
N ILE A 80 1.04 9.76 10.64
CA ILE A 80 1.04 9.40 12.05
C ILE A 80 1.37 10.64 12.90
N SER A 81 0.71 10.75 14.05
CA SER A 81 1.00 11.72 15.10
C SER A 81 1.60 11.02 16.31
N LEU A 82 2.17 11.78 17.24
CA LEU A 82 2.69 11.25 18.50
C LEU A 82 1.68 10.38 19.25
N HIS A 83 0.39 10.74 19.20
CA HIS A 83 -0.68 9.96 19.82
C HIS A 83 -0.76 8.53 19.30
N HIS A 84 -0.47 8.31 18.01
CA HIS A 84 -0.47 6.97 17.42
C HIS A 84 0.74 6.12 17.85
N VAL A 85 1.84 6.76 18.21
CA VAL A 85 3.10 6.09 18.62
C VAL A 85 3.21 5.92 20.14
N GLN A 86 2.52 6.73 20.92
CA GLN A 86 2.55 6.66 22.39
C GLN A 86 2.36 5.25 22.98
N PRO A 87 1.41 4.42 22.48
CA PRO A 87 1.27 3.07 23.02
C PRO A 87 2.49 2.17 22.83
N PHE A 88 3.39 2.54 21.90
CA PHE A 88 4.56 1.73 21.56
C PHE A 88 5.86 2.31 22.13
N THR A 89 5.85 3.50 22.75
CA THR A 89 7.05 4.13 23.30
C THR A 89 7.68 3.29 24.40
N GLY A 90 6.88 2.60 25.22
CA GLY A 90 7.36 1.66 26.22
C GLY A 90 8.10 0.46 25.62
N VAL A 91 7.63 -0.04 24.47
CA VAL A 91 8.25 -1.16 23.76
C VAL A 91 9.56 -0.73 23.10
N ILE A 92 9.62 0.51 22.59
CA ILE A 92 10.82 1.08 21.96
C ILE A 92 11.87 1.39 23.03
N SER A 93 11.48 1.98 24.18
CA SER A 93 12.40 2.33 25.24
C SER A 93 12.96 1.13 26.02
N GLN A 94 12.27 0.01 26.05
CA GLN A 94 12.79 -1.22 26.67
C GLN A 94 13.92 -1.86 25.86
N ASN A 95 14.06 -1.48 24.60
CA ASN A 95 15.08 -1.99 23.67
C ASN A 95 16.22 -0.99 23.40
N THR A 96 16.28 0.13 24.12
CA THR A 96 17.37 1.11 24.01
C THR A 96 18.19 1.10 25.31
N PHE A 97 19.49 0.91 25.18
CA PHE A 97 20.43 1.07 26.30
C PHE A 97 20.79 2.53 26.52
N GLU A 98 21.26 2.83 27.74
CA GLU A 98 21.86 4.13 28.10
C GLU A 98 23.11 4.44 27.27
N ASP A 99 23.75 3.44 26.65
CA ASP A 99 24.94 3.60 25.81
C ASP A 99 24.66 3.59 24.29
N GLY A 100 23.37 3.56 23.90
CA GLY A 100 22.98 3.56 22.48
C GLY A 100 23.12 2.20 21.77
N SER A 101 23.48 1.13 22.48
CA SER A 101 23.45 -0.23 21.91
C SER A 101 22.05 -0.82 22.01
N ALA A 102 21.55 -1.44 20.93
CA ALA A 102 20.26 -2.14 20.94
C ALA A 102 20.47 -3.56 21.45
N VAL A 103 19.84 -3.95 22.57
CA VAL A 103 19.64 -5.38 22.89
C VAL A 103 18.37 -5.85 22.22
N ALA A 104 18.54 -6.57 21.15
CA ALA A 104 17.50 -7.48 20.71
C ALA A 104 17.37 -8.56 21.80
N ASP A 105 16.21 -8.65 22.44
CA ASP A 105 15.79 -9.87 23.10
C ASP A 105 15.88 -10.98 22.04
N GLU A 106 16.69 -12.02 22.31
CA GLU A 106 16.98 -13.07 21.33
C GLU A 106 15.67 -13.74 20.91
N GLY A 107 15.00 -13.22 19.90
CA GLY A 107 13.78 -13.80 19.33
C GLY A 107 12.65 -12.85 18.97
N THR A 108 12.66 -11.60 19.42
CA THR A 108 11.55 -10.68 19.12
C THR A 108 12.05 -9.35 18.60
N LEU A 109 11.89 -9.09 17.30
CA LEU A 109 12.26 -7.84 16.67
C LEU A 109 11.02 -6.99 16.34
N THR A 110 10.97 -5.75 16.86
CA THR A 110 9.95 -4.78 16.46
C THR A 110 10.49 -3.96 15.29
N MET A 111 9.74 -3.96 14.19
CA MET A 111 10.12 -3.28 12.96
C MET A 111 9.14 -2.14 12.64
N LEU A 112 9.70 -0.98 12.29
CA LEU A 112 8.98 0.11 11.65
C LEU A 112 9.23 0.04 10.15
N LYS A 113 8.17 0.00 9.35
CA LYS A 113 8.26 0.00 7.89
C LYS A 113 7.44 1.16 7.32
N VAL A 114 8.05 1.90 6.41
CA VAL A 114 7.38 2.91 5.60
C VAL A 114 7.35 2.39 4.17
N GLU A 115 6.16 2.19 3.65
CA GLU A 115 5.94 1.73 2.28
C GLU A 115 5.38 2.90 1.47
N GLY A 116 6.00 3.14 0.32
CA GLY A 116 5.55 4.17 -0.61
C GLY A 116 4.22 3.83 -1.28
N PHE A 117 3.70 4.78 -1.99
CA PHE A 117 2.57 4.62 -2.89
C PHE A 117 2.84 3.52 -3.93
N ILE A 118 1.83 2.72 -4.23
CA ILE A 118 1.87 1.71 -5.28
C ILE A 118 0.56 1.72 -6.07
N MET A 119 0.66 1.55 -7.39
CA MET A 119 -0.48 1.44 -8.29
C MET A 119 -0.17 0.44 -9.40
N HIS A 120 -1.10 -0.47 -9.64
CA HIS A 120 -1.07 -1.35 -10.79
C HIS A 120 -2.07 -0.85 -11.83
N VAL A 121 -1.58 -0.69 -13.06
CA VAL A 121 -2.39 -0.21 -14.18
C VAL A 121 -2.33 -1.25 -15.29
N HIS A 122 -3.50 -1.68 -15.74
CA HIS A 122 -3.65 -2.49 -16.94
C HIS A 122 -3.72 -1.54 -18.13
N CYS A 123 -2.80 -1.73 -19.07
CA CYS A 123 -2.73 -0.96 -20.31
C CYS A 123 -3.27 -1.79 -21.46
N ARG A 124 -3.96 -1.15 -22.42
CA ARG A 124 -4.53 -1.81 -23.59
C ARG A 124 -3.44 -2.49 -24.44
N ASP A 125 -2.28 -1.85 -24.56
CA ASP A 125 -1.16 -2.33 -25.35
C ASP A 125 0.19 -1.89 -24.78
N ALA A 126 1.28 -2.40 -25.36
CA ALA A 126 2.64 -2.15 -24.88
C ALA A 126 3.12 -0.70 -25.12
N ASP A 127 2.58 0.00 -26.12
CA ASP A 127 3.00 1.37 -26.42
C ASP A 127 2.41 2.32 -25.38
N ILE A 128 1.14 2.17 -25.03
CA ILE A 128 0.51 2.90 -23.91
C ILE A 128 1.23 2.60 -22.58
N ALA A 129 1.68 1.36 -22.37
CA ALA A 129 2.43 1.01 -21.14
C ALA A 129 3.78 1.73 -21.07
N LYS A 130 4.51 1.86 -22.19
CA LYS A 130 5.77 2.61 -22.27
C LYS A 130 5.55 4.11 -22.03
N ASP A 131 4.49 4.68 -22.60
CA ASP A 131 4.17 6.09 -22.43
C ASP A 131 3.82 6.39 -20.96
N LEU A 132 3.03 5.54 -20.32
CA LEU A 132 2.72 5.64 -18.90
C LEU A 132 3.98 5.55 -18.04
N GLN A 133 4.86 4.56 -18.30
CA GLN A 133 6.10 4.38 -17.57
C GLN A 133 7.04 5.58 -17.73
N SER A 134 7.17 6.10 -18.96
CA SER A 134 7.99 7.28 -19.25
C SER A 134 7.47 8.51 -18.51
N SER A 135 6.15 8.72 -18.52
CA SER A 135 5.51 9.83 -17.82
C SER A 135 5.71 9.74 -16.30
N ALA A 136 5.56 8.55 -15.72
CA ALA A 136 5.78 8.32 -14.30
C ALA A 136 7.25 8.57 -13.90
N SER A 137 8.22 8.18 -14.75
CA SER A 137 9.64 8.38 -14.49
C SER A 137 10.08 9.85 -14.54
N ILE A 138 9.39 10.70 -15.28
CA ILE A 138 9.68 12.14 -15.35
C ILE A 138 9.19 12.85 -14.08
N CYS A 139 8.17 12.33 -13.43
CA CYS A 139 7.53 12.92 -12.24
C CYS A 139 8.09 12.40 -10.90
N SER A 140 9.08 11.47 -10.93
CA SER A 140 9.63 10.83 -9.73
C SER A 140 10.91 11.47 -9.16
#